data_67a3619e64867fbaa429ebb5724a548d
#
_entry.id   67a3619e64867fbaa429ebb5724a548d
#
_cell.length_a   1.000
_cell.length_b   1.000
_cell.length_c   1.000
_cell.angle_alpha   90.00
_cell.angle_beta   90.00
_cell.angle_gamma   90.00
#
_symmetry.space_group_name_H-M   'P 1'
#
loop_
_entity.id
_entity.type
_entity.pdbx_description
1 polymer ?
#
loop_
_entity_poly.entity_id
_entity_poly.type
_entity_poly.pdbx_seq_one_letter_code
_entity_poly.pdbx_strand_id
1 'polypeptide(L)' 'LEQHVLQDANGNSVTVTETTNGDYYYMDDNGTGYIDNGDGSWSDENGNSYTE' A
#
# COMPACT_ATOMS: atom_id res chain seq x y z
N LEU A 1 -2.35 12.60 -8.27
CA LEU A 1 -2.33 11.15 -8.20
C LEU A 1 -3.17 10.67 -7.01
N GLU A 2 -3.76 9.51 -7.16
CA GLU A 2 -4.62 8.92 -6.14
C GLU A 2 -3.80 8.47 -4.93
N GLN A 3 -4.33 8.73 -3.73
CA GLN A 3 -3.69 8.31 -2.49
C GLN A 3 -4.67 7.52 -1.64
N HIS A 4 -4.13 6.59 -0.86
CA HIS A 4 -4.90 5.80 0.10
C HIS A 4 -4.15 5.76 1.42
N VAL A 5 -4.89 5.72 2.52
CA VAL A 5 -4.32 5.56 3.85
C VAL A 5 -4.61 4.13 4.30
N LEU A 6 -3.56 3.37 4.52
CA LEU A 6 -3.64 1.96 4.91
C LEU A 6 -3.27 1.80 6.38
N GLN A 7 -3.79 0.75 7.01
CA GLN A 7 -3.48 0.43 8.41
C GLN A 7 -3.00 -1.00 8.52
N ASP A 8 -1.97 -1.21 9.33
CA ASP A 8 -1.48 -2.55 9.62
C ASP A 8 -2.22 -3.14 10.84
N ALA A 9 -1.85 -4.37 11.21
CA ALA A 9 -2.49 -5.07 12.32
C ALA A 9 -2.26 -4.39 13.67
N ASN A 10 -1.25 -3.55 13.78
CA ASN A 10 -0.93 -2.81 15.00
C ASN A 10 -1.59 -1.44 15.06
N GLY A 11 -2.38 -1.08 14.03
CA GLY A 11 -3.04 0.21 13.97
C GLY A 11 -2.18 1.33 13.43
N ASN A 12 -0.98 1.04 12.95
CA ASN A 12 -0.13 2.05 12.32
C ASN A 12 -0.64 2.37 10.92
N SER A 13 -0.54 3.63 10.53
CA SER A 13 -1.03 4.10 9.24
C SER A 13 0.13 4.36 8.29
N VAL A 14 -0.10 4.09 7.02
CA VAL A 14 0.82 4.46 5.95
C VAL A 14 0.02 5.05 4.81
N THR A 15 0.52 6.14 4.24
CA THR A 15 -0.08 6.74 3.05
C THR A 15 0.67 6.24 1.83
N VAL A 16 -0.08 5.73 0.87
CA VAL A 16 0.47 5.24 -0.40
C VAL A 16 -0.06 6.10 -1.52
N THR A 17 0.78 6.34 -2.51
CA THR A 17 0.46 7.17 -3.66
C THR A 17 0.58 6.35 -4.93
N GLU A 18 -0.37 6.52 -5.83
CA GLU A 18 -0.37 5.88 -7.13
C GLU A 18 0.92 6.17 -7.89
N THR A 19 1.47 5.15 -8.54
CA THR A 19 2.68 5.29 -9.34
C THR A 19 2.56 4.46 -10.60
N THR A 20 3.29 4.85 -11.64
CA THR A 20 3.38 4.10 -12.88
C THR A 20 4.69 3.34 -12.99
N ASN A 21 5.53 3.36 -11.95
CA ASN A 21 6.84 2.75 -11.96
C ASN A 21 6.81 1.35 -11.35
N GLY A 22 7.36 0.37 -12.07
CA GLY A 22 7.56 -0.97 -11.56
C GLY A 22 6.30 -1.82 -11.51
N ASP A 23 6.34 -2.86 -10.69
CA ASP A 23 5.30 -3.88 -10.61
C ASP A 23 4.18 -3.53 -9.65
N TYR A 24 4.35 -2.48 -8.85
CA TYR A 24 3.36 -2.07 -7.85
C TYR A 24 2.78 -0.72 -8.25
N TYR A 25 1.44 -0.63 -8.14
CA TYR A 25 0.75 0.60 -8.52
C TYR A 25 0.81 1.68 -7.46
N TYR A 26 1.17 1.34 -6.21
CA TYR A 26 1.20 2.30 -5.11
C TYR A 26 2.51 2.18 -4.36
N MET A 27 3.02 3.30 -3.87
CA MET A 27 4.26 3.33 -3.10
C MET A 27 4.12 4.30 -1.94
N ASP A 28 4.81 3.99 -0.84
CA ASP A 28 4.93 4.94 0.27
C ASP A 28 6.15 5.84 0.06
N ASP A 29 6.39 6.74 1.03
CA ASP A 29 7.50 7.70 0.92
C ASP A 29 8.87 7.05 1.00
N ASN A 30 8.94 5.82 1.50
CA ASN A 30 10.19 5.07 1.60
C ASN A 30 10.47 4.22 0.36
N GLY A 31 9.58 4.26 -0.63
CA GLY A 31 9.75 3.49 -1.85
C GLY A 31 9.26 2.05 -1.76
N THR A 32 8.56 1.68 -0.68
CA THR A 32 7.97 0.35 -0.57
C THR A 32 6.72 0.27 -1.44
N GLY A 33 6.61 -0.79 -2.22
CA GLY A 33 5.48 -1.02 -3.12
C GLY A 33 4.33 -1.75 -2.45
N TYR A 34 3.09 -1.40 -2.85
CA TYR A 34 1.86 -1.96 -2.31
C TYR A 34 0.92 -2.35 -3.44
N ILE A 35 0.11 -3.37 -3.20
CA ILE A 35 -0.89 -3.86 -4.14
C ILE A 35 -2.25 -3.85 -3.45
N ASP A 36 -3.25 -3.30 -4.12
CA ASP A 36 -4.65 -3.41 -3.73
C ASP A 36 -5.15 -4.79 -4.17
N ASN A 37 -5.57 -5.62 -3.23
CA ASN A 37 -6.01 -6.99 -3.53
C ASN A 37 -7.44 -7.06 -4.04
N GLY A 38 -8.17 -5.94 -4.04
CA GLY A 38 -9.52 -5.89 -4.59
C GLY A 38 -10.63 -6.34 -3.65
N ASP A 39 -10.29 -6.73 -2.42
CA ASP A 39 -11.26 -7.23 -1.42
C ASP A 39 -11.24 -6.38 -0.14
N GLY A 40 -10.67 -5.18 -0.22
CA GLY A 40 -10.53 -4.30 0.94
C GLY A 40 -9.20 -4.49 1.65
N SER A 41 -8.42 -5.47 1.27
CA SER A 41 -7.09 -5.68 1.84
C SER A 41 -6.01 -5.26 0.84
N TRP A 42 -4.84 -4.99 1.39
CA TRP A 42 -3.66 -4.59 0.62
C TRP A 42 -2.46 -5.41 1.09
N SER A 43 -1.50 -5.58 0.21
CA SER A 43 -0.25 -6.28 0.55
C SER A 43 0.94 -5.42 0.13
N ASP A 44 2.03 -5.49 0.90
CA ASP A 44 3.26 -4.83 0.48
C ASP A 44 4.22 -5.84 -0.15
N GLU A 45 5.34 -5.33 -0.65
CA GLU A 45 6.34 -6.15 -1.32
C GLU A 45 7.04 -7.13 -0.38
N ASN A 46 6.92 -6.92 0.93
CA ASN A 46 7.50 -7.77 1.97
C ASN A 46 6.52 -8.83 2.48
N GLY A 47 5.30 -8.87 1.95
CA GLY A 47 4.31 -9.85 2.36
C GLY A 47 3.46 -9.44 3.56
N ASN A 48 3.54 -8.20 4.01
CA ASN A 48 2.70 -7.71 5.10
C ASN A 48 1.31 -7.32 4.57
N SER A 49 0.30 -7.47 5.41
CA SER A 49 -1.08 -7.19 5.05
C SER A 49 -1.58 -5.91 5.71
N TYR A 50 -2.45 -5.20 5.00
CA TYR A 50 -3.00 -3.92 5.44
C TYR A 50 -4.48 -3.86 5.09
N THR A 51 -5.19 -2.96 5.77
CA THR A 51 -6.57 -2.62 5.44
C THR A 51 -6.68 -1.10 5.27
N GLU A 52 -7.62 -0.70 4.45
CA GLU A 52 -7.87 0.72 4.19
C GLU A 52 -8.92 1.29 5.15
#